data_bb746988dfe53fbfd4e50e94a949397a
#
_entry.id   bb746988dfe53fbfd4e50e94a949397a
#
_cell.length_a   1.000
_cell.length_b   1.000
_cell.length_c   1.000
_cell.angle_alpha   90.00
_cell.angle_beta   90.00
_cell.angle_gamma   90.00
#
_symmetry.space_group_name_H-M   'P 1'
#
loop_
_entity.id
_entity.type
_entity.pdbx_description
1 polymer ?
#
loop_
_entity_poly.entity_id
_entity_poly.type
_entity_poly.pdbx_seq_one_letter_code
_entity_poly.pdbx_strand_id
1 'polypeptide(L)'
;DVKKLKVNVAAKKLKEINPLTKIKTYKSKLDSKNIKKIIKNYEIIVDGSDNFETKFLINDYCLKLKKKLITGAISKFDGHVFTFNFKDKKTASLKNFYQEKQISNDNFNCEFDGVIGTTASIVGTTQANEALKMIVGIGKNLKNQILIIDLLNLNFRKVKFKKKWYKTK
;
A
#
# COMPACT_ATOMS: atom_id res chain seq x y z
N ASP A 1 -3.05 -17.76 18.29
CA ASP A 1 -4.00 -17.30 17.24
C ASP A 1 -3.96 -18.16 15.97
N VAL A 2 -3.20 -19.25 15.98
CA VAL A 2 -3.18 -20.24 14.88
C VAL A 2 -4.62 -20.75 14.64
N LYS A 3 -4.98 -20.93 13.35
CA LYS A 3 -6.34 -21.34 12.90
C LYS A 3 -7.46 -20.30 13.06
N LYS A 4 -7.19 -19.09 13.57
CA LYS A 4 -8.17 -18.00 13.60
C LYS A 4 -8.06 -17.11 12.38
N LEU A 5 -9.18 -16.52 11.92
CA LEU A 5 -9.16 -15.55 10.81
C LEU A 5 -8.35 -14.30 11.20
N LYS A 6 -7.36 -13.92 10.37
CA LYS A 6 -6.48 -12.77 10.59
C LYS A 6 -7.26 -11.49 10.91
N VAL A 7 -8.36 -11.23 10.19
CA VAL A 7 -9.20 -10.04 10.39
C VAL A 7 -9.89 -10.00 11.78
N ASN A 8 -10.25 -11.14 12.34
CA ASN A 8 -10.87 -11.20 13.67
C ASN A 8 -9.83 -10.97 14.76
N VAL A 9 -8.63 -11.58 14.61
CA VAL A 9 -7.52 -11.38 15.54
C VAL A 9 -7.07 -9.93 15.56
N ALA A 10 -6.90 -9.33 14.37
CA ALA A 10 -6.53 -7.93 14.23
C ALA A 10 -7.58 -7.01 14.86
N ALA A 11 -8.86 -7.24 14.58
CA ALA A 11 -9.94 -6.42 15.16
C ALA A 11 -9.96 -6.48 16.69
N LYS A 12 -9.75 -7.67 17.29
CA LYS A 12 -9.65 -7.83 18.74
C LYS A 12 -8.50 -7.01 19.31
N LYS A 13 -7.29 -7.18 18.79
CA LYS A 13 -6.10 -6.45 19.25
C LYS A 13 -6.23 -4.93 19.11
N LEU A 14 -6.80 -4.46 17.99
CA LEU A 14 -7.03 -3.03 17.78
C LEU A 14 -8.06 -2.45 18.75
N LYS A 15 -9.07 -3.22 19.14
CA LYS A 15 -10.05 -2.82 20.17
C LYS A 15 -9.45 -2.76 21.58
N GLU A 16 -8.48 -3.61 21.87
CA GLU A 16 -7.73 -3.57 23.15
C GLU A 16 -6.88 -2.29 23.21
N ILE A 17 -6.29 -1.83 22.08
CA ILE A 17 -5.50 -0.60 22.01
C ILE A 17 -6.38 0.64 22.07
N ASN A 18 -7.47 0.68 21.28
CA ASN A 18 -8.40 1.80 21.27
C ASN A 18 -9.85 1.32 21.11
N PRO A 19 -10.59 1.20 22.22
CA PRO A 19 -11.97 0.72 22.22
C PRO A 19 -12.96 1.66 21.50
N LEU A 20 -12.62 2.94 21.34
CA LEU A 20 -13.47 3.94 20.68
C LEU A 20 -13.44 3.81 19.14
N THR A 21 -12.42 3.17 18.58
CA THR A 21 -12.28 3.03 17.13
C THR A 21 -13.34 2.09 16.56
N LYS A 22 -14.08 2.56 15.57
CA LYS A 22 -15.05 1.73 14.81
C LYS A 22 -14.31 0.87 13.80
N ILE A 23 -14.27 -0.44 14.02
CA ILE A 23 -13.57 -1.41 13.17
C ILE A 23 -14.61 -2.23 12.40
N LYS A 24 -14.47 -2.28 11.09
CA LYS A 24 -15.25 -3.13 10.19
C LYS A 24 -14.34 -4.15 9.52
N THR A 25 -14.62 -5.43 9.71
CA THR A 25 -13.87 -6.53 9.10
C THR A 25 -14.59 -7.10 7.88
N TYR A 26 -13.82 -7.53 6.88
CA TYR A 26 -14.31 -8.25 5.71
C TYR A 26 -13.61 -9.60 5.63
N LYS A 27 -14.40 -10.70 5.73
CA LYS A 27 -13.89 -12.08 5.73
C LYS A 27 -13.86 -12.66 4.31
N SER A 28 -13.35 -11.90 3.36
CA SER A 28 -13.30 -12.30 1.96
C SER A 28 -11.99 -11.87 1.32
N LYS A 29 -11.50 -12.65 0.35
CA LYS A 29 -10.42 -12.20 -0.52
C LYS A 29 -10.89 -10.97 -1.28
N LEU A 30 -10.02 -9.96 -1.39
CA LEU A 30 -10.30 -8.78 -2.19
C LEU A 30 -10.18 -9.13 -3.68
N ASP A 31 -11.21 -8.81 -4.45
CA ASP A 31 -11.29 -9.06 -5.89
C ASP A 31 -12.04 -7.95 -6.63
N SER A 32 -12.10 -8.04 -7.96
CA SER A 32 -12.79 -7.06 -8.81
C SER A 32 -14.30 -6.94 -8.54
N LYS A 33 -14.94 -7.98 -7.97
CA LYS A 33 -16.39 -8.00 -7.69
C LYS A 33 -16.71 -7.26 -6.38
N ASN A 34 -15.82 -7.27 -5.40
CA ASN A 34 -16.09 -6.73 -4.06
C ASN A 34 -15.35 -5.42 -3.75
N ILE A 35 -14.19 -5.15 -4.37
CA ILE A 35 -13.32 -4.02 -4.03
C ILE A 35 -14.04 -2.66 -4.09
N LYS A 36 -14.86 -2.42 -5.12
CA LYS A 36 -15.60 -1.16 -5.24
C LYS A 36 -16.52 -0.93 -4.05
N LYS A 37 -17.24 -1.97 -3.61
CA LYS A 37 -18.17 -1.91 -2.46
C LYS A 37 -17.41 -1.66 -1.15
N ILE A 38 -16.22 -2.25 -1.01
CA ILE A 38 -15.39 -2.13 0.19
C ILE A 38 -14.81 -0.72 0.29
N ILE A 39 -14.06 -0.26 -0.72
CA ILE A 39 -13.24 0.97 -0.61
C ILE A 39 -14.02 2.25 -0.83
N LYS A 40 -15.23 2.21 -1.43
CA LYS A 40 -16.00 3.44 -1.72
C LYS A 40 -16.25 4.32 -0.49
N ASN A 41 -16.41 3.72 0.67
CA ASN A 41 -16.76 4.38 1.92
C ASN A 41 -15.54 4.94 2.69
N TYR A 42 -14.32 4.69 2.20
CA TYR A 42 -13.08 5.14 2.83
C TYR A 42 -12.42 6.22 1.98
N GLU A 43 -11.84 7.22 2.61
CA GLU A 43 -11.12 8.29 1.92
C GLU A 43 -9.65 7.92 1.67
N ILE A 44 -9.03 7.25 2.64
CA ILE A 44 -7.64 6.82 2.63
C ILE A 44 -7.62 5.30 2.63
N ILE A 45 -6.88 4.73 1.70
CA ILE A 45 -6.64 3.28 1.59
C ILE A 45 -5.17 3.04 1.92
N VAL A 46 -4.90 2.12 2.84
CA VAL A 46 -3.56 1.64 3.15
C VAL A 46 -3.47 0.20 2.66
N ASP A 47 -2.54 -0.05 1.74
CA ASP A 47 -2.33 -1.35 1.13
C ASP A 47 -1.07 -2.01 1.69
N GLY A 48 -1.26 -3.13 2.38
CA GLY A 48 -0.22 -4.02 2.87
C GLY A 48 -0.30 -5.41 2.23
N SER A 49 -0.86 -5.54 1.01
CA SER A 49 -0.90 -6.82 0.30
C SER A 49 0.50 -7.26 -0.11
N ASP A 50 0.70 -8.56 -0.27
CA ASP A 50 1.97 -9.22 -0.55
C ASP A 50 2.19 -9.57 -2.03
N ASN A 51 1.19 -9.29 -2.88
CA ASN A 51 1.25 -9.60 -4.30
C ASN A 51 0.86 -8.40 -5.19
N PHE A 52 1.48 -8.31 -6.36
CA PHE A 52 1.28 -7.20 -7.28
C PHE A 52 -0.10 -7.19 -7.94
N GLU A 53 -0.73 -8.32 -8.14
CA GLU A 53 -2.10 -8.39 -8.68
C GLU A 53 -3.06 -7.58 -7.79
N THR A 54 -3.04 -7.86 -6.49
CA THR A 54 -3.86 -7.13 -5.51
C THR A 54 -3.46 -5.65 -5.43
N LYS A 55 -2.16 -5.32 -5.45
CA LYS A 55 -1.68 -3.94 -5.43
C LYS A 55 -2.18 -3.14 -6.64
N PHE A 56 -2.11 -3.70 -7.84
CA PHE A 56 -2.61 -3.04 -9.05
C PHE A 56 -4.13 -2.91 -9.03
N LEU A 57 -4.83 -3.94 -8.57
CA LEU A 57 -6.28 -3.88 -8.39
C LEU A 57 -6.68 -2.72 -7.46
N ILE A 58 -6.04 -2.60 -6.31
CA ILE A 58 -6.28 -1.52 -5.34
C ILE A 58 -5.94 -0.15 -5.98
N ASN A 59 -4.78 -0.04 -6.64
CA ASN A 59 -4.37 1.18 -7.32
C ASN A 59 -5.40 1.65 -8.35
N ASP A 60 -5.87 0.76 -9.21
CA ASP A 60 -6.80 1.08 -10.29
C ASP A 60 -8.16 1.55 -9.75
N TYR A 61 -8.67 0.88 -8.72
CA TYR A 61 -9.91 1.30 -8.09
C TYR A 61 -9.76 2.58 -7.26
N CYS A 62 -8.62 2.80 -6.61
CA CYS A 62 -8.33 4.07 -5.94
C CYS A 62 -8.25 5.23 -6.95
N LEU A 63 -7.62 5.01 -8.10
CA LEU A 63 -7.57 5.98 -9.20
C LEU A 63 -8.98 6.29 -9.72
N LYS A 64 -9.77 5.24 -10.05
CA LYS A 64 -11.15 5.37 -10.54
C LYS A 64 -12.07 6.10 -9.57
N LEU A 65 -11.93 5.84 -8.26
CA LEU A 65 -12.75 6.41 -7.20
C LEU A 65 -12.13 7.67 -6.57
N LYS A 66 -11.03 8.18 -7.12
CA LYS A 66 -10.30 9.38 -6.65
C LYS A 66 -9.97 9.32 -5.16
N LYS A 67 -9.48 8.16 -4.69
CA LYS A 67 -9.08 7.94 -3.30
C LYS A 67 -7.63 8.36 -3.05
N LYS A 68 -7.25 8.51 -1.79
CA LYS A 68 -5.85 8.56 -1.38
C LYS A 68 -5.39 7.12 -1.16
N LEU A 69 -4.21 6.75 -1.66
CA LEU A 69 -3.63 5.43 -1.53
C LEU A 69 -2.22 5.53 -0.94
N ILE A 70 -1.96 4.72 0.07
CA ILE A 70 -0.64 4.49 0.61
C ILE A 70 -0.35 3.01 0.41
N THR A 71 0.70 2.67 -0.33
CA THR A 71 1.05 1.27 -0.61
C THR A 71 2.51 1.01 -0.29
N GLY A 72 2.78 -0.15 0.29
CA GLY A 72 4.13 -0.64 0.58
C GLY A 72 4.41 -1.93 -0.18
N ALA A 73 5.67 -2.13 -0.56
CA ALA A 73 6.19 -3.39 -1.05
C ALA A 73 7.46 -3.72 -0.27
N ILE A 74 7.67 -5.00 0.01
CA ILE A 74 8.81 -5.49 0.78
C ILE A 74 9.40 -6.73 0.13
N SER A 75 10.73 -6.87 0.20
CA SER A 75 11.47 -8.06 -0.20
C SER A 75 12.73 -8.14 0.64
N LYS A 76 12.97 -9.27 1.31
CA LYS A 76 14.17 -9.46 2.17
C LYS A 76 14.38 -8.25 3.11
N PHE A 77 15.42 -7.46 2.87
CA PHE A 77 15.78 -6.23 3.61
C PHE A 77 15.29 -4.95 2.93
N ASP A 78 14.67 -5.05 1.75
CA ASP A 78 14.27 -3.91 0.95
C ASP A 78 12.80 -3.57 1.17
N GLY A 79 12.50 -2.28 1.22
CA GLY A 79 11.16 -1.76 1.33
C GLY A 79 10.89 -0.56 0.42
N HIS A 80 9.70 -0.50 -0.13
CA HIS A 80 9.22 0.63 -0.92
C HIS A 80 7.93 1.17 -0.30
N VAL A 81 7.82 2.50 -0.17
CA VAL A 81 6.59 3.16 0.25
C VAL A 81 6.22 4.24 -0.74
N PHE A 82 4.94 4.25 -1.14
CA PHE A 82 4.36 5.24 -2.04
C PHE A 82 3.14 5.87 -1.40
N THR A 83 2.87 7.14 -1.77
CA THR A 83 1.60 7.79 -1.48
C THR A 83 1.03 8.44 -2.74
N PHE A 84 -0.25 8.22 -2.98
CA PHE A 84 -0.98 8.79 -4.12
C PHE A 84 -2.22 9.53 -3.63
N ASN A 85 -2.43 10.73 -4.15
CA ASN A 85 -3.69 11.46 -3.98
C ASN A 85 -4.38 11.57 -5.33
N PHE A 86 -5.23 10.61 -5.67
CA PHE A 86 -5.89 10.54 -6.97
C PHE A 86 -7.00 11.61 -7.18
N LYS A 87 -7.27 12.47 -6.20
CA LYS A 87 -8.03 13.71 -6.42
C LYS A 87 -7.23 14.71 -7.26
N ASP A 88 -5.90 14.68 -7.17
CA ASP A 88 -5.01 15.50 -8.00
C ASP A 88 -4.70 14.79 -9.32
N LYS A 89 -5.14 15.36 -10.43
CA LYS A 89 -4.94 14.82 -11.79
C LYS A 89 -3.46 14.67 -12.18
N LYS A 90 -2.54 15.40 -11.51
CA LYS A 90 -1.09 15.32 -11.76
C LYS A 90 -0.43 14.17 -11.01
N THR A 91 -1.16 13.47 -10.14
CA THR A 91 -0.62 12.32 -9.40
C THR A 91 -0.35 11.17 -10.36
N ALA A 92 0.87 10.64 -10.28
CA ALA A 92 1.24 9.38 -10.93
C ALA A 92 0.51 8.19 -10.27
N SER A 93 0.63 7.01 -10.83
CA SER A 93 0.08 5.78 -10.26
C SER A 93 1.19 4.74 -10.07
N LEU A 94 0.88 3.66 -9.37
CA LEU A 94 1.81 2.56 -9.16
C LEU A 94 2.32 1.98 -10.50
N LYS A 95 1.47 1.94 -11.53
CA LYS A 95 1.81 1.50 -12.88
C LYS A 95 2.81 2.41 -13.62
N ASN A 96 3.00 3.65 -13.16
CA ASN A 96 4.04 4.52 -13.70
C ASN A 96 5.42 4.15 -13.18
N PHE A 97 5.51 3.44 -12.08
CA PHE A 97 6.75 2.96 -11.49
C PHE A 97 7.01 1.49 -11.84
N TYR A 98 6.06 0.61 -11.53
CA TYR A 98 6.14 -0.81 -11.86
C TYR A 98 5.44 -1.07 -13.20
N GLN A 99 6.16 -1.64 -14.17
CA GLN A 99 5.56 -2.06 -15.44
C GLN A 99 5.02 -3.50 -15.29
N GLU A 100 3.74 -3.71 -15.62
CA GLU A 100 3.10 -5.04 -15.49
C GLU A 100 3.87 -6.16 -16.22
N LYS A 101 4.44 -5.84 -17.40
CA LYS A 101 5.24 -6.79 -18.20
C LYS A 101 6.57 -7.19 -17.54
N GLN A 102 7.18 -6.34 -16.73
CA GLN A 102 8.43 -6.65 -16.04
C GLN A 102 8.19 -7.54 -14.82
N ILE A 103 7.05 -7.37 -14.16
CA ILE A 103 6.71 -8.14 -12.96
C ILE A 103 6.35 -9.59 -13.29
N SER A 104 5.78 -9.85 -14.49
CA SER A 104 5.48 -11.22 -14.95
C SER A 104 6.74 -12.01 -15.35
N ASN A 105 7.83 -11.34 -15.67
CA ASN A 105 9.10 -11.98 -16.09
C ASN A 105 10.14 -12.04 -14.96
N ASP A 106 10.11 -11.11 -14.03
CA ASP A 106 10.99 -11.15 -12.86
C ASP A 106 10.26 -11.88 -11.74
N ASN A 107 10.92 -12.90 -11.18
CA ASN A 107 10.49 -13.65 -9.99
C ASN A 107 10.43 -12.77 -8.72
N PHE A 108 9.78 -11.60 -8.78
CA PHE A 108 9.39 -10.81 -7.60
C PHE A 108 8.21 -11.48 -6.87
N ASN A 109 8.31 -12.78 -6.68
CA ASN A 109 7.43 -13.51 -5.79
C ASN A 109 7.99 -13.39 -4.37
N CYS A 110 7.46 -12.43 -3.61
CA CYS A 110 7.73 -12.31 -2.17
C CYS A 110 7.47 -13.64 -1.40
N GLU A 111 6.73 -14.57 -2.00
CA GLU A 111 6.45 -15.89 -1.44
C GLU A 111 7.71 -16.78 -1.34
N PHE A 112 8.66 -16.66 -2.27
CA PHE A 112 9.84 -17.54 -2.30
C PHE A 112 11.05 -16.95 -1.55
N ASP A 113 11.16 -15.63 -1.46
CA ASP A 113 12.35 -14.97 -0.92
C ASP A 113 12.34 -14.76 0.60
N GLY A 114 11.19 -14.95 1.24
CA GLY A 114 11.00 -14.65 2.65
C GLY A 114 11.03 -13.13 2.96
N VAL A 115 10.49 -12.75 4.10
CA VAL A 115 10.48 -11.35 4.55
C VAL A 115 10.89 -11.28 6.01
N ILE A 116 11.83 -10.40 6.32
CA ILE A 116 12.27 -10.15 7.68
C ILE A 116 11.25 -9.25 8.37
N GLY A 117 10.84 -9.63 9.59
CA GLY A 117 9.82 -8.91 10.34
C GLY A 117 10.16 -7.44 10.58
N THR A 118 11.44 -7.09 10.70
CA THR A 118 11.90 -5.70 10.84
C THR A 118 11.60 -4.87 9.59
N THR A 119 11.78 -5.42 8.39
CA THR A 119 11.45 -4.75 7.11
C THR A 119 9.94 -4.48 7.05
N ALA A 120 9.12 -5.49 7.36
CA ALA A 120 7.68 -5.34 7.39
C ALA A 120 7.22 -4.27 8.41
N SER A 121 7.85 -4.25 9.58
CA SER A 121 7.55 -3.29 10.65
C SER A 121 7.89 -1.85 10.25
N ILE A 122 9.07 -1.60 9.69
CA ILE A 122 9.50 -0.26 9.28
C ILE A 122 8.65 0.27 8.14
N VAL A 123 8.36 -0.56 7.13
CA VAL A 123 7.49 -0.19 6.01
C VAL A 123 6.07 0.08 6.50
N GLY A 124 5.50 -0.81 7.33
CA GLY A 124 4.16 -0.64 7.88
C GLY A 124 4.03 0.61 8.76
N THR A 125 5.00 0.88 9.62
CA THR A 125 5.04 2.10 10.45
C THR A 125 5.16 3.36 9.57
N THR A 126 5.96 3.30 8.52
CA THR A 126 6.09 4.42 7.57
C THR A 126 4.77 4.67 6.84
N GLN A 127 4.07 3.61 6.40
CA GLN A 127 2.73 3.74 5.80
C GLN A 127 1.72 4.36 6.80
N ALA A 128 1.73 3.93 8.04
CA ALA A 128 0.87 4.49 9.09
C ALA A 128 1.18 5.98 9.31
N ASN A 129 2.44 6.37 9.37
CA ASN A 129 2.85 7.76 9.50
C ASN A 129 2.40 8.62 8.29
N GLU A 130 2.50 8.11 7.07
CA GLU A 130 1.97 8.78 5.88
C GLU A 130 0.44 8.96 5.98
N ALA A 131 -0.29 7.96 6.48
CA ALA A 131 -1.73 8.06 6.70
C ALA A 131 -2.08 9.12 7.76
N LEU A 132 -1.38 9.15 8.88
CA LEU A 132 -1.56 10.15 9.94
C LEU A 132 -1.33 11.57 9.41
N LYS A 133 -0.28 11.81 8.64
CA LYS A 133 -0.03 13.11 8.00
C LYS A 133 -1.17 13.52 7.09
N MET A 134 -1.75 12.57 6.32
CA MET A 134 -2.90 12.85 5.46
C MET A 134 -4.19 13.16 6.24
N ILE A 135 -4.38 12.55 7.41
CA ILE A 135 -5.55 12.76 8.28
C ILE A 135 -5.46 14.12 8.96
N VAL A 136 -4.31 14.39 9.56
CA VAL A 136 -4.09 15.62 10.35
C VAL A 136 -3.82 16.83 9.46
N GLY A 137 -3.38 16.63 8.22
CA GLY A 137 -3.08 17.72 7.29
C GLY A 137 -1.74 18.42 7.55
N ILE A 138 -0.77 17.73 8.19
CA ILE A 138 0.53 18.28 8.54
C ILE A 138 1.67 17.62 7.76
N GLY A 139 2.80 18.31 7.68
CA GLY A 139 4.00 17.82 7.01
C GLY A 139 3.84 17.66 5.50
N LYS A 140 4.76 16.92 4.89
CA LYS A 140 4.76 16.63 3.44
C LYS A 140 4.69 15.13 3.21
N ASN A 141 3.70 14.67 2.45
CA ASN A 141 3.60 13.28 2.00
C ASN A 141 4.55 12.99 0.83
N LEU A 142 4.76 11.71 0.55
CA LEU A 142 5.56 11.22 -0.58
C LEU A 142 4.83 11.43 -1.93
N LYS A 143 4.47 12.68 -2.24
CA LYS A 143 3.74 13.02 -3.48
C LYS A 143 4.64 12.84 -4.70
N ASN A 144 4.29 11.91 -5.61
CA ASN A 144 5.08 11.56 -6.79
C ASN A 144 6.54 11.21 -6.44
N GLN A 145 6.73 10.58 -5.30
CA GLN A 145 8.00 10.07 -4.82
C GLN A 145 7.81 8.66 -4.28
N ILE A 146 8.85 7.86 -4.40
CA ILE A 146 9.00 6.60 -3.66
C ILE A 146 10.01 6.83 -2.55
N LEU A 147 9.72 6.32 -1.37
CA LEU A 147 10.73 6.06 -0.35
C LEU A 147 11.25 4.65 -0.56
N ILE A 148 12.54 4.54 -0.84
CA ILE A 148 13.27 3.29 -0.94
C ILE A 148 14.01 3.11 0.39
N ILE A 149 13.83 1.94 1.00
CA ILE A 149 14.39 1.56 2.28
C ILE A 149 15.27 0.34 2.03
N ASP A 150 16.55 0.46 2.32
CA ASP A 150 17.53 -0.62 2.31
C ASP A 150 18.01 -0.81 3.75
N LEU A 151 17.50 -1.83 4.42
CA LEU A 151 17.83 -2.10 5.82
C LEU A 151 19.13 -2.87 5.99
N LEU A 152 19.66 -3.47 4.92
CA LEU A 152 20.96 -4.12 4.99
C LEU A 152 22.07 -3.09 5.21
N ASN A 153 21.96 -1.94 4.52
CA ASN A 153 22.93 -0.84 4.59
C ASN A 153 22.38 0.39 5.35
N LEU A 154 21.21 0.30 5.97
CA LEU A 154 20.52 1.39 6.67
C LEU A 154 20.36 2.66 5.81
N ASN A 155 20.06 2.48 4.52
CA ASN A 155 19.94 3.56 3.56
C ASN A 155 18.47 3.87 3.24
N PHE A 156 18.10 5.16 3.32
CA PHE A 156 16.75 5.65 3.07
C PHE A 156 16.81 6.72 1.98
N ARG A 157 16.22 6.46 0.81
CA ARG A 157 16.25 7.37 -0.33
C ARG A 157 14.84 7.74 -0.78
N LYS A 158 14.62 9.02 -1.07
CA LYS A 158 13.42 9.48 -1.76
C LYS A 158 13.76 9.75 -3.23
N VAL A 159 13.07 9.07 -4.12
CA VAL A 159 13.24 9.21 -5.57
C VAL A 159 11.96 9.78 -6.17
N LYS A 160 12.08 10.87 -6.92
CA LYS A 160 10.96 11.48 -7.64
C LYS A 160 10.69 10.70 -8.92
N PHE A 161 9.42 10.51 -9.24
CA PHE A 161 9.01 9.99 -10.53
C PHE A 161 7.89 10.83 -11.13
N LYS A 162 7.82 10.81 -12.47
CA LYS A 162 6.85 11.62 -13.24
C LYS A 162 5.71 10.71 -13.72
N LYS A 163 4.51 11.27 -13.83
CA LYS A 163 3.42 10.63 -14.53
C LYS A 163 3.81 10.44 -16.00
N LYS A 164 3.93 9.18 -16.43
CA LYS A 164 4.06 8.85 -17.86
C LYS A 164 2.66 8.73 -18.45
N TRP A 165 2.41 9.46 -19.53
CA TRP A 165 1.19 9.32 -20.31
C TRP A 165 1.41 8.15 -21.27
N TYR A 166 0.82 6.99 -20.98
CA TYR A 166 0.73 5.94 -21.99
C TYR A 166 -0.40 6.31 -22.93
N LYS A 167 -0.07 6.54 -24.22
CA LYS A 167 -1.11 6.56 -25.26
C LYS A 167 -1.66 5.14 -25.29
N THR A 168 -2.89 4.95 -24.86
CA THR A 168 -3.67 3.76 -25.15
C THR A 168 -3.77 3.69 -26.69
N LYS A 169 -3.14 2.67 -27.28
CA LYS A 169 -3.39 2.31 -28.68
C LYS A 169 -4.76 1.70 -28.77
#